data_0a1c07a089cebf8e54dd48ae86e0a146
#
_entry.id   0a1c07a089cebf8e54dd48ae86e0a146
#
_cell.length_a   1.000
_cell.length_b   1.000
_cell.length_c   1.000
_cell.angle_alpha   90.00
_cell.angle_beta   90.00
_cell.angle_gamma   90.00
#
_symmetry.space_group_name_H-M   'P 1'
#
loop_
_entity.id
_entity.type
_entity.pdbx_description
1 polymer ?
#
loop_
_entity_poly.entity_id
_entity_poly.type
_entity_poly.pdbx_seq_one_letter_code
_entity_poly.pdbx_strand_id
1 'polypeptide(L)'
;MLCLMVTGCSREQMELDEGNAVYYWRTDLRLDSTERAFLKTYNINKVYCRYFDVVMDESGEPMPNATITFSDTLPAGIEIIPTVYITIDCLQTSHKGLAAKLVKRIRQMNETNDISGVREIQIDHDYTARNMKVYYDFLKEVCGKWKEESGKRDAMVSTTIRLHQLSMEAPPADYGALMLYNTGDPQKFMERNPILDQRDVAPYLRYLNDYPLPLAAAYPVFSWLRIISNVEIEHTVEASEILQVKRMVEQERKSLSRSIITYHLDKENINRYKPETYEEIYHH
;
A
#
# COMPACT_ATOMS: atom_id res chain seq x y z
N MET A 1 52.04 11.18 -9.70
CA MET A 1 50.66 11.62 -10.03
C MET A 1 49.73 10.42 -9.76
N LEU A 2 49.12 10.40 -8.58
CA LEU A 2 48.30 9.27 -8.11
C LEU A 2 46.85 9.57 -8.45
N CYS A 3 46.29 8.83 -9.39
CA CYS A 3 44.90 9.00 -9.83
C CYS A 3 44.01 8.20 -8.83
N LEU A 4 43.35 8.92 -7.91
CA LEU A 4 42.30 8.37 -7.05
C LEU A 4 41.06 8.08 -7.92
N MET A 5 40.84 6.83 -8.25
CA MET A 5 39.56 6.38 -8.80
C MET A 5 38.53 6.43 -7.66
N VAL A 6 37.66 7.43 -7.70
CA VAL A 6 36.46 7.45 -6.88
C VAL A 6 35.48 6.47 -7.52
N THR A 7 35.42 5.25 -7.00
CA THR A 7 34.34 4.32 -7.32
C THR A 7 33.08 4.86 -6.64
N GLY A 8 32.28 5.61 -7.40
CA GLY A 8 30.92 5.91 -7.00
C GLY A 8 30.14 4.60 -6.87
N CYS A 9 29.76 4.23 -5.65
CA CYS A 9 28.71 3.25 -5.43
C CYS A 9 27.40 3.82 -6.01
N SER A 10 27.13 3.53 -7.27
CA SER A 10 25.78 3.58 -7.78
C SER A 10 25.01 2.51 -6.99
N ARG A 11 24.11 2.92 -6.11
CA ARG A 11 23.04 2.02 -5.65
C ARG A 11 22.37 1.54 -6.93
N GLU A 12 22.53 0.26 -7.26
CA GLU A 12 21.65 -0.38 -8.22
C GLU A 12 20.23 -0.11 -7.73
N GLN A 13 19.46 0.65 -8.51
CA GLN A 13 18.07 0.86 -8.21
C GLN A 13 17.42 -0.52 -8.28
N MET A 14 16.92 -1.01 -7.16
CA MET A 14 16.14 -2.24 -7.12
C MET A 14 14.94 -2.04 -8.04
N GLU A 15 14.89 -2.80 -9.13
CA GLU A 15 13.69 -2.84 -9.96
C GLU A 15 12.68 -3.76 -9.29
N LEU A 16 11.42 -3.31 -9.21
CA LEU A 16 10.35 -4.19 -8.74
C LEU A 16 10.08 -5.26 -9.79
N ASP A 17 9.84 -6.48 -9.31
CA ASP A 17 9.37 -7.57 -10.15
C ASP A 17 8.00 -7.21 -10.75
N GLU A 18 7.78 -7.63 -11.99
CA GLU A 18 6.46 -7.52 -12.61
C GLU A 18 5.47 -8.38 -11.85
N GLY A 19 4.30 -7.81 -11.57
CA GLY A 19 3.28 -8.57 -10.86
C GLY A 19 2.02 -7.78 -10.55
N ASN A 20 0.93 -8.51 -10.48
CA ASN A 20 -0.37 -8.00 -10.12
C ASN A 20 -0.66 -8.32 -8.66
N ALA A 21 -1.21 -7.34 -7.95
CA ALA A 21 -1.52 -7.45 -6.54
C ALA A 21 -2.89 -6.85 -6.22
N VAL A 22 -3.41 -7.21 -5.07
CA VAL A 22 -4.62 -6.60 -4.50
C VAL A 22 -4.40 -6.29 -3.02
N TYR A 23 -5.07 -5.25 -2.54
CA TYR A 23 -5.28 -5.08 -1.11
C TYR A 23 -6.43 -5.95 -0.63
N TYR A 24 -6.30 -6.52 0.56
CA TYR A 24 -7.38 -7.16 1.31
C TYR A 24 -7.58 -6.41 2.62
N TRP A 25 -8.70 -5.68 2.74
CA TRP A 25 -8.87 -4.70 3.82
C TRP A 25 -10.01 -5.04 4.78
N ARG A 26 -10.46 -6.31 4.77
CA ARG A 26 -11.45 -6.83 5.72
C ARG A 26 -10.79 -7.37 6.98
N THR A 27 -11.57 -7.56 8.04
CA THR A 27 -11.12 -8.11 9.34
C THR A 27 -11.28 -9.64 9.45
N ASP A 28 -11.80 -10.29 8.41
CA ASP A 28 -11.86 -11.76 8.30
C ASP A 28 -11.38 -12.15 6.90
N LEU A 29 -10.27 -12.90 6.83
CA LEU A 29 -9.80 -13.48 5.57
C LEU A 29 -10.69 -14.64 5.20
N ARG A 30 -11.64 -14.37 4.33
CA ARG A 30 -12.55 -15.33 3.73
C ARG A 30 -12.79 -14.99 2.28
N LEU A 31 -12.46 -15.91 1.38
CA LEU A 31 -12.58 -15.71 -0.06
C LEU A 31 -13.75 -16.51 -0.61
N ASP A 32 -14.66 -15.86 -1.31
CA ASP A 32 -15.69 -16.53 -2.07
C ASP A 32 -15.19 -17.03 -3.44
N SER A 33 -16.06 -17.71 -4.19
CA SER A 33 -15.70 -18.25 -5.51
C SER A 33 -15.39 -17.16 -6.53
N THR A 34 -16.03 -16.00 -6.44
CA THR A 34 -15.83 -14.86 -7.36
C THR A 34 -14.46 -14.23 -7.10
N GLU A 35 -14.11 -14.01 -5.84
CA GLU A 35 -12.81 -13.47 -5.43
C GLU A 35 -11.67 -14.40 -5.83
N ARG A 36 -11.84 -15.72 -5.62
CA ARG A 36 -10.85 -16.73 -6.06
C ARG A 36 -10.70 -16.77 -7.58
N ALA A 37 -11.80 -16.65 -8.33
CA ALA A 37 -11.77 -16.56 -9.79
C ALA A 37 -11.04 -15.30 -10.25
N PHE A 38 -11.30 -14.14 -9.61
CA PHE A 38 -10.63 -12.86 -9.89
C PHE A 38 -9.12 -12.98 -9.72
N LEU A 39 -8.66 -13.49 -8.57
CA LEU A 39 -7.23 -13.68 -8.29
C LEU A 39 -6.55 -14.51 -9.39
N LYS A 40 -7.21 -15.58 -9.84
CA LYS A 40 -6.69 -16.45 -10.90
C LYS A 40 -6.71 -15.77 -12.27
N THR A 41 -7.82 -15.12 -12.64
CA THR A 41 -8.01 -14.52 -13.97
C THR A 41 -7.00 -13.43 -14.26
N TYR A 42 -6.70 -12.60 -13.26
CA TYR A 42 -5.78 -11.46 -13.42
C TYR A 42 -4.36 -11.76 -12.92
N ASN A 43 -4.01 -13.04 -12.74
CA ASN A 43 -2.67 -13.48 -12.31
C ASN A 43 -2.17 -12.74 -11.07
N ILE A 44 -3.06 -12.57 -10.08
CA ILE A 44 -2.67 -11.94 -8.82
C ILE A 44 -1.70 -12.84 -8.07
N ASN A 45 -0.51 -12.34 -7.82
CA ASN A 45 0.56 -13.08 -7.15
C ASN A 45 0.87 -12.56 -5.74
N LYS A 46 0.34 -11.37 -5.37
CA LYS A 46 0.51 -10.79 -4.02
C LYS A 46 -0.82 -10.26 -3.49
N VAL A 47 -1.06 -10.49 -2.19
CA VAL A 47 -2.18 -9.92 -1.45
C VAL A 47 -1.64 -9.12 -0.26
N TYR A 48 -1.79 -7.80 -0.32
CA TYR A 48 -1.51 -6.89 0.79
C TYR A 48 -2.64 -6.98 1.80
N CYS A 49 -2.45 -7.79 2.82
CA CYS A 49 -3.49 -8.14 3.78
C CYS A 49 -3.38 -7.29 5.04
N ARG A 50 -4.44 -6.55 5.37
CA ARG A 50 -4.49 -5.76 6.61
C ARG A 50 -4.51 -6.71 7.81
N TYR A 51 -3.38 -6.82 8.51
CA TYR A 51 -3.25 -7.70 9.68
C TYR A 51 -3.88 -7.08 10.92
N PHE A 52 -3.58 -5.84 11.18
CA PHE A 52 -4.15 -5.05 12.27
C PHE A 52 -3.83 -3.58 12.07
N ASP A 53 -4.53 -2.74 12.81
CA ASP A 53 -4.17 -1.33 12.97
C ASP A 53 -3.38 -1.14 14.25
N VAL A 54 -2.58 -0.07 14.30
CA VAL A 54 -2.03 0.45 15.53
C VAL A 54 -2.72 1.78 15.82
N VAL A 55 -3.42 1.83 16.93
CA VAL A 55 -4.17 3.01 17.39
C VAL A 55 -3.70 3.42 18.78
N MET A 56 -3.93 4.68 19.15
CA MET A 56 -3.67 5.14 20.50
C MET A 56 -4.79 4.69 21.44
N ASP A 57 -4.46 4.13 22.57
CA ASP A 57 -5.43 3.82 23.61
C ASP A 57 -5.74 5.05 24.51
N GLU A 58 -6.65 4.88 25.46
CA GLU A 58 -7.03 5.94 26.40
C GLU A 58 -5.89 6.38 27.34
N SER A 59 -4.87 5.55 27.52
CA SER A 59 -3.68 5.87 28.33
C SER A 59 -2.58 6.59 27.55
N GLY A 60 -2.76 6.73 26.22
CA GLY A 60 -1.78 7.34 25.33
C GLY A 60 -0.70 6.35 24.86
N GLU A 61 -0.98 5.04 24.91
CA GLU A 61 -0.05 4.01 24.43
C GLU A 61 -0.54 3.37 23.12
N PRO A 62 0.36 3.12 22.15
CA PRO A 62 -0.01 2.43 20.92
C PRO A 62 -0.42 0.98 21.17
N MET A 63 -1.61 0.60 20.72
CA MET A 63 -2.15 -0.75 20.84
C MET A 63 -2.66 -1.29 19.51
N PRO A 64 -2.65 -2.62 19.29
CA PRO A 64 -3.25 -3.22 18.11
C PRO A 64 -4.78 -3.20 18.20
N ASN A 65 -5.41 -2.88 17.06
CA ASN A 65 -6.86 -2.86 16.87
C ASN A 65 -7.24 -3.54 15.54
N ALA A 66 -8.51 -3.85 15.35
CA ALA A 66 -9.07 -4.42 14.11
C ALA A 66 -8.23 -5.59 13.56
N THR A 67 -7.76 -6.48 14.44
CA THR A 67 -6.94 -7.64 14.07
C THR A 67 -7.72 -8.59 13.19
N ILE A 68 -7.12 -9.00 12.07
CA ILE A 68 -7.73 -9.95 11.13
C ILE A 68 -7.86 -11.34 11.74
N THR A 69 -8.95 -12.02 11.40
CA THR A 69 -9.16 -13.45 11.60
C THR A 69 -8.89 -14.18 10.29
N PHE A 70 -8.21 -15.31 10.34
CA PHE A 70 -7.95 -16.17 9.17
C PHE A 70 -8.93 -17.32 9.16
N SER A 71 -10.09 -17.13 8.51
CA SER A 71 -11.11 -18.16 8.35
C SER A 71 -10.90 -19.03 7.10
N ASP A 72 -9.97 -18.62 6.23
CA ASP A 72 -9.65 -19.27 4.97
C ASP A 72 -8.16 -19.09 4.64
N THR A 73 -7.71 -19.73 3.56
CA THR A 73 -6.34 -19.63 3.06
C THR A 73 -6.32 -19.03 1.65
N LEU A 74 -5.25 -18.32 1.31
CA LEU A 74 -5.02 -17.87 -0.06
C LEU A 74 -4.75 -19.07 -0.99
N PRO A 75 -5.13 -18.96 -2.27
CA PRO A 75 -4.73 -19.95 -3.28
C PRO A 75 -3.20 -20.13 -3.33
N ALA A 76 -2.76 -21.35 -3.64
CA ALA A 76 -1.34 -21.66 -3.77
C ALA A 76 -0.66 -20.75 -4.81
N GLY A 77 0.55 -20.30 -4.49
CA GLY A 77 1.35 -19.41 -5.35
C GLY A 77 1.09 -17.92 -5.13
N ILE A 78 0.13 -17.54 -4.28
CA ILE A 78 -0.11 -16.14 -3.89
C ILE A 78 0.65 -15.83 -2.60
N GLU A 79 1.50 -14.82 -2.64
CA GLU A 79 2.23 -14.32 -1.47
C GLU A 79 1.33 -13.40 -0.64
N ILE A 80 1.24 -13.65 0.67
CA ILE A 80 0.60 -12.74 1.60
C ILE A 80 1.62 -11.71 2.10
N ILE A 81 1.23 -10.42 2.03
CA ILE A 81 2.03 -9.30 2.54
C ILE A 81 1.31 -8.72 3.76
N PRO A 82 1.78 -9.02 4.97
CA PRO A 82 1.24 -8.41 6.17
C PRO A 82 1.30 -6.89 6.10
N THR A 83 0.15 -6.23 6.06
CA THR A 83 0.04 -4.77 6.03
C THR A 83 -0.48 -4.27 7.36
N VAL A 84 0.22 -3.30 7.95
CA VAL A 84 -0.15 -2.69 9.23
C VAL A 84 -0.40 -1.21 9.02
N TYR A 85 -1.64 -0.78 9.29
CA TYR A 85 -1.98 0.64 9.31
C TYR A 85 -1.67 1.23 10.69
N ILE A 86 -1.01 2.39 10.71
CA ILE A 86 -0.67 3.10 11.95
C ILE A 86 -1.31 4.48 11.90
N THR A 87 -2.15 4.80 12.89
CA THR A 87 -2.83 6.09 12.95
C THR A 87 -1.83 7.24 13.19
N ILE A 88 -2.19 8.45 12.75
CA ILE A 88 -1.29 9.62 12.78
C ILE A 88 -0.84 9.95 14.19
N ASP A 89 -1.73 9.83 15.17
CA ASP A 89 -1.46 10.11 16.59
C ASP A 89 -0.41 9.18 17.20
N CYS A 90 -0.36 7.91 16.77
CA CYS A 90 0.64 6.95 17.24
C CYS A 90 2.08 7.32 16.88
N LEU A 91 2.32 8.15 15.85
CA LEU A 91 3.64 8.59 15.41
C LEU A 91 3.82 10.12 15.45
N GLN A 92 3.09 10.79 16.33
CA GLN A 92 3.38 12.17 16.72
C GLN A 92 4.64 12.26 17.57
N THR A 93 4.87 11.25 18.37
CA THR A 93 6.05 11.08 19.23
C THR A 93 6.65 9.70 19.02
N SER A 94 7.89 9.51 19.46
CA SER A 94 8.55 8.19 19.41
C SER A 94 8.06 7.30 20.56
N HIS A 95 7.68 6.07 20.24
CA HIS A 95 7.33 5.04 21.22
C HIS A 95 8.38 3.94 21.23
N LYS A 96 9.14 3.88 22.35
CA LYS A 96 10.22 2.91 22.50
C LYS A 96 9.74 1.46 22.34
N GLY A 97 10.39 0.74 21.44
CA GLY A 97 10.13 -0.69 21.21
C GLY A 97 8.86 -0.99 20.41
N LEU A 98 8.15 0.02 19.86
CA LEU A 98 6.96 -0.20 19.04
C LEU A 98 7.29 -1.04 17.80
N ALA A 99 8.39 -0.77 17.11
CA ALA A 99 8.83 -1.53 15.95
C ALA A 99 9.04 -3.02 16.28
N ALA A 100 9.70 -3.32 17.38
CA ALA A 100 9.92 -4.71 17.83
C ALA A 100 8.60 -5.41 18.21
N LYS A 101 7.69 -4.72 18.91
CA LYS A 101 6.36 -5.24 19.24
C LYS A 101 5.55 -5.57 17.99
N LEU A 102 5.59 -4.68 16.98
CA LEU A 102 4.90 -4.85 15.71
C LEU A 102 5.43 -6.07 14.94
N VAL A 103 6.74 -6.16 14.73
CA VAL A 103 7.36 -7.28 14.01
C VAL A 103 7.09 -8.61 14.73
N LYS A 104 7.25 -8.65 16.05
CA LYS A 104 6.93 -9.82 16.87
C LYS A 104 5.48 -10.26 16.70
N ARG A 105 4.52 -9.31 16.69
CA ARG A 105 3.10 -9.61 16.51
C ARG A 105 2.81 -10.20 15.13
N ILE A 106 3.36 -9.63 14.06
CA ILE A 106 3.22 -10.18 12.69
C ILE A 106 3.70 -11.63 12.67
N ARG A 107 4.88 -11.91 13.25
CA ARG A 107 5.42 -13.27 13.28
C ARG A 107 4.52 -14.22 14.06
N GLN A 108 4.05 -13.83 15.24
CA GLN A 108 3.12 -14.65 16.04
C GLN A 108 1.83 -14.95 15.28
N MET A 109 1.29 -13.97 14.55
CA MET A 109 0.10 -14.18 13.70
C MET A 109 0.39 -15.17 12.58
N ASN A 110 1.55 -15.06 11.92
CA ASN A 110 1.97 -16.00 10.89
C ASN A 110 2.11 -17.43 11.44
N GLU A 111 2.81 -17.59 12.58
CA GLU A 111 3.01 -18.88 13.24
C GLU A 111 1.68 -19.51 13.68
N THR A 112 0.77 -18.72 14.25
CA THR A 112 -0.54 -19.21 14.75
C THR A 112 -1.47 -19.67 13.61
N ASN A 113 -1.29 -19.11 12.40
CA ASN A 113 -2.17 -19.37 11.24
C ASN A 113 -1.47 -20.16 10.13
N ASP A 114 -0.33 -20.80 10.42
CA ASP A 114 0.43 -21.62 9.48
C ASP A 114 0.85 -20.87 8.20
N ILE A 115 1.01 -19.53 8.30
CA ILE A 115 1.45 -18.67 7.20
C ILE A 115 2.97 -18.69 7.13
N SER A 116 3.49 -19.25 6.05
CA SER A 116 4.93 -19.39 5.84
C SER A 116 5.39 -18.61 4.60
N GLY A 117 6.70 -18.45 4.47
CA GLY A 117 7.27 -17.86 3.26
C GLY A 117 7.24 -16.34 3.20
N VAL A 118 6.61 -15.64 4.13
CA VAL A 118 6.51 -14.17 4.16
C VAL A 118 7.90 -13.53 4.08
N ARG A 119 8.14 -12.75 3.02
CA ARG A 119 9.40 -12.03 2.79
C ARG A 119 9.24 -10.54 2.98
N GLU A 120 8.03 -10.04 2.75
CA GLU A 120 7.70 -8.63 2.78
C GLU A 120 6.67 -8.34 3.86
N ILE A 121 6.83 -7.19 4.52
CA ILE A 121 5.76 -6.54 5.31
C ILE A 121 5.56 -5.12 4.82
N GLN A 122 4.35 -4.59 4.95
CA GLN A 122 4.03 -3.23 4.56
C GLN A 122 3.57 -2.39 5.74
N ILE A 123 4.08 -1.16 5.83
CA ILE A 123 3.62 -0.16 6.80
C ILE A 123 2.82 0.91 6.06
N ASP A 124 1.56 1.07 6.47
CA ASP A 124 0.68 2.13 5.98
C ASP A 124 0.57 3.25 7.02
N HIS A 125 1.02 4.46 6.65
CA HIS A 125 0.99 5.62 7.54
C HIS A 125 0.86 6.94 6.77
N ASP A 126 -0.11 7.75 7.17
CA ASP A 126 -0.38 9.06 6.57
C ASP A 126 0.51 10.15 7.17
N TYR A 127 1.85 10.01 7.01
CA TYR A 127 2.77 11.00 7.54
C TYR A 127 2.68 12.35 6.81
N THR A 128 2.96 13.39 7.57
CA THR A 128 3.08 14.76 7.09
C THR A 128 4.48 15.29 7.38
N ALA A 129 4.81 16.48 6.89
CA ALA A 129 6.09 17.12 7.20
C ALA A 129 6.35 17.26 8.73
N ARG A 130 5.30 17.30 9.55
CA ARG A 130 5.42 17.46 11.00
C ARG A 130 5.94 16.22 11.71
N ASN A 131 5.48 15.02 11.30
CA ASN A 131 5.86 13.75 11.94
C ASN A 131 6.75 12.86 11.05
N MET A 132 7.16 13.34 9.87
CA MET A 132 8.01 12.62 8.93
C MET A 132 9.26 12.04 9.58
N LYS A 133 9.98 12.83 10.38
CA LYS A 133 11.20 12.35 11.05
C LYS A 133 10.92 11.20 12.01
N VAL A 134 9.87 11.31 12.83
CA VAL A 134 9.47 10.25 13.79
C VAL A 134 9.11 8.97 13.02
N TYR A 135 8.32 9.12 11.95
CA TYR A 135 7.95 7.99 11.10
C TYR A 135 9.18 7.34 10.45
N TYR A 136 10.12 8.11 9.92
CA TYR A 136 11.32 7.56 9.26
C TYR A 136 12.24 6.84 10.25
N ASP A 137 12.42 7.37 11.45
CA ASP A 137 13.21 6.72 12.49
C ASP A 137 12.52 5.40 12.91
N PHE A 138 11.20 5.40 13.10
CA PHE A 138 10.41 4.19 13.33
C PHE A 138 10.52 3.17 12.19
N LEU A 139 10.40 3.61 10.93
CA LEU A 139 10.47 2.73 9.77
C LEU A 139 11.85 2.08 9.62
N LYS A 140 12.94 2.81 9.93
CA LYS A 140 14.31 2.24 10.01
C LYS A 140 14.41 1.13 11.05
N GLU A 141 13.80 1.32 12.22
CA GLU A 141 13.76 0.30 13.27
C GLU A 141 12.97 -0.93 12.79
N VAL A 142 11.82 -0.74 12.14
CA VAL A 142 11.02 -1.84 11.55
C VAL A 142 11.85 -2.61 10.53
N CYS A 143 12.51 -1.92 9.58
CA CYS A 143 13.36 -2.53 8.56
C CYS A 143 14.47 -3.37 9.20
N GLY A 144 15.15 -2.83 10.20
CA GLY A 144 16.20 -3.54 10.93
C GLY A 144 15.66 -4.79 11.61
N LYS A 145 14.56 -4.67 12.35
CA LYS A 145 13.94 -5.79 13.09
C LYS A 145 13.38 -6.85 12.16
N TRP A 146 12.73 -6.47 11.08
CA TRP A 146 12.21 -7.44 10.11
C TRP A 146 13.32 -8.25 9.45
N LYS A 147 14.39 -7.59 8.99
CA LYS A 147 15.57 -8.26 8.40
C LYS A 147 16.28 -9.18 9.39
N GLU A 148 16.41 -8.77 10.65
CA GLU A 148 16.99 -9.58 11.73
C GLU A 148 16.14 -10.82 12.03
N GLU A 149 14.83 -10.63 12.24
CA GLU A 149 13.94 -11.68 12.75
C GLU A 149 13.43 -12.64 11.66
N SER A 150 13.33 -12.19 10.40
CA SER A 150 12.93 -13.06 9.29
C SER A 150 14.01 -14.08 8.95
N GLY A 151 15.29 -13.78 9.23
CA GLY A 151 16.43 -14.59 8.86
C GLY A 151 16.63 -14.73 7.34
N LYS A 152 15.89 -13.95 6.54
CA LYS A 152 15.91 -14.01 5.07
C LYS A 152 16.75 -12.89 4.49
N ARG A 153 17.59 -13.22 3.49
CA ARG A 153 18.41 -12.22 2.78
C ARG A 153 17.57 -11.27 1.93
N ASP A 154 16.43 -11.75 1.45
CA ASP A 154 15.46 -11.05 0.60
C ASP A 154 14.29 -10.46 1.38
N ALA A 155 14.44 -10.29 2.70
CA ALA A 155 13.43 -9.63 3.53
C ALA A 155 13.28 -8.16 3.15
N MET A 156 12.05 -7.73 2.89
CA MET A 156 11.71 -6.37 2.44
C MET A 156 10.69 -5.71 3.37
N VAL A 157 10.74 -4.40 3.41
CA VAL A 157 9.71 -3.55 4.04
C VAL A 157 9.26 -2.53 3.01
N SER A 158 7.98 -2.58 2.62
CA SER A 158 7.36 -1.56 1.80
C SER A 158 6.55 -0.58 2.65
N THR A 159 6.21 0.55 2.05
CA THR A 159 5.34 1.54 2.69
C THR A 159 4.38 2.16 1.67
N THR A 160 3.26 2.69 2.14
CA THR A 160 2.34 3.46 1.30
C THR A 160 2.87 4.87 1.08
N ILE A 161 2.61 5.40 -0.12
CA ILE A 161 2.99 6.77 -0.50
C ILE A 161 1.73 7.49 -0.98
N ARG A 162 1.40 8.61 -0.33
CA ARG A 162 0.34 9.51 -0.76
C ARG A 162 0.89 10.50 -1.81
N LEU A 163 0.05 11.04 -2.68
CA LEU A 163 0.48 11.98 -3.74
C LEU A 163 1.31 13.16 -3.19
N HIS A 164 0.85 13.78 -2.10
CA HIS A 164 1.57 14.93 -1.52
C HIS A 164 2.96 14.57 -0.98
N GLN A 165 3.18 13.31 -0.61
CA GLN A 165 4.47 12.82 -0.10
C GLN A 165 5.53 12.68 -1.21
N LEU A 166 5.14 12.67 -2.50
CA LEU A 166 6.09 12.70 -3.62
C LEU A 166 6.97 13.96 -3.65
N SER A 167 6.51 15.06 -3.05
CA SER A 167 7.30 16.30 -2.90
C SER A 167 8.21 16.32 -1.68
N MET A 168 8.22 15.26 -0.87
CA MET A 168 9.01 15.13 0.35
C MET A 168 10.21 14.20 0.11
N GLU A 169 11.13 14.17 1.09
CA GLU A 169 12.16 13.14 1.12
C GLU A 169 11.53 11.74 1.13
N ALA A 170 12.11 10.79 0.40
CA ALA A 170 11.59 9.44 0.36
C ALA A 170 11.82 8.69 1.68
N PRO A 171 10.85 7.90 2.15
CA PRO A 171 10.99 7.10 3.36
C PRO A 171 12.06 6.02 3.19
N PRO A 172 12.71 5.60 4.30
CA PRO A 172 13.74 4.57 4.30
C PRO A 172 13.14 3.15 4.23
N ALA A 173 12.38 2.88 3.18
CA ALA A 173 11.81 1.58 2.83
C ALA A 173 12.52 0.98 1.62
N ASP A 174 12.26 -0.29 1.34
CA ASP A 174 12.80 -0.93 0.14
C ASP A 174 12.03 -0.48 -1.12
N TYR A 175 10.70 -0.24 -1.03
CA TYR A 175 9.89 0.42 -2.05
C TYR A 175 8.58 0.99 -1.50
N GLY A 176 7.82 1.70 -2.33
CA GLY A 176 6.54 2.32 -1.98
C GLY A 176 5.37 1.87 -2.84
N ALA A 177 4.17 1.77 -2.25
CA ALA A 177 2.92 1.66 -2.98
C ALA A 177 2.29 3.05 -3.13
N LEU A 178 2.39 3.64 -4.33
CA LEU A 178 1.79 4.94 -4.62
C LEU A 178 0.27 4.83 -4.68
N MET A 179 -0.40 5.43 -3.71
CA MET A 179 -1.84 5.40 -3.62
C MET A 179 -2.47 6.45 -4.55
N LEU A 180 -3.03 5.99 -5.66
CA LEU A 180 -3.77 6.78 -6.64
C LEU A 180 -5.26 6.72 -6.31
N TYR A 181 -5.58 6.93 -5.04
CA TYR A 181 -6.94 7.02 -4.52
C TYR A 181 -6.98 7.87 -3.24
N ASN A 182 -8.18 8.28 -2.82
CA ASN A 182 -8.38 9.28 -1.78
C ASN A 182 -7.62 10.57 -2.12
N THR A 183 -7.72 10.99 -3.40
CA THR A 183 -6.93 12.11 -3.93
C THR A 183 -7.53 13.47 -3.59
N GLY A 184 -8.85 13.54 -3.38
CA GLY A 184 -9.59 14.76 -3.14
C GLY A 184 -9.99 14.97 -1.68
N ASP A 185 -10.49 16.18 -1.40
CA ASP A 185 -11.07 16.54 -0.11
C ASP A 185 -12.47 15.91 0.05
N PRO A 186 -12.67 15.01 1.02
CA PRO A 186 -13.98 14.40 1.25
C PRO A 186 -15.10 15.39 1.55
N GLN A 187 -14.79 16.64 1.95
CA GLN A 187 -15.79 17.67 2.21
C GLN A 187 -16.28 18.35 0.92
N LYS A 188 -15.50 18.26 -0.16
CA LYS A 188 -15.81 18.84 -1.48
C LYS A 188 -16.37 17.85 -2.48
N PHE A 189 -16.96 16.76 -2.01
CA PHE A 189 -17.46 15.65 -2.84
C PHE A 189 -18.49 16.03 -3.91
N MET A 190 -19.19 17.16 -3.74
CA MET A 190 -20.12 17.70 -4.76
C MET A 190 -19.41 18.36 -5.94
N GLU A 191 -18.16 18.77 -5.78
CA GLU A 191 -17.38 19.45 -6.82
C GLU A 191 -16.50 18.48 -7.60
N ARG A 192 -15.98 17.46 -6.92
CA ARG A 192 -15.03 16.47 -7.45
C ARG A 192 -15.21 15.12 -6.81
N ASN A 193 -14.81 14.08 -7.53
CA ASN A 193 -14.76 12.74 -6.95
C ASN A 193 -13.59 12.64 -5.95
N PRO A 194 -13.85 12.50 -4.64
CA PRO A 194 -12.78 12.47 -3.65
C PRO A 194 -11.98 11.17 -3.67
N ILE A 195 -12.49 10.12 -4.32
CA ILE A 195 -11.76 8.88 -4.45
C ILE A 195 -10.63 9.05 -5.46
N LEU A 196 -10.93 9.53 -6.66
CA LEU A 196 -9.94 9.80 -7.69
C LEU A 196 -10.45 10.89 -8.64
N ASP A 197 -9.61 11.91 -8.84
CA ASP A 197 -9.79 12.93 -9.88
C ASP A 197 -8.41 13.25 -10.46
N GLN A 198 -8.26 13.13 -11.79
CA GLN A 198 -7.00 13.41 -12.49
C GLN A 198 -6.46 14.82 -12.21
N ARG A 199 -7.36 15.79 -11.92
CA ARG A 199 -6.95 17.17 -11.58
C ARG A 199 -6.25 17.26 -10.23
N ASP A 200 -6.53 16.32 -9.31
CA ASP A 200 -5.85 16.22 -8.02
C ASP A 200 -4.52 15.46 -8.13
N VAL A 201 -4.37 14.59 -9.13
CA VAL A 201 -3.12 13.85 -9.41
C VAL A 201 -2.11 14.70 -10.18
N ALA A 202 -2.57 15.42 -11.20
CA ALA A 202 -1.71 16.16 -12.15
C ALA A 202 -0.64 17.05 -11.51
N PRO A 203 -0.89 17.83 -10.42
CA PRO A 203 0.12 18.67 -9.79
C PRO A 203 1.33 17.92 -9.24
N TYR A 204 1.17 16.63 -8.92
CA TYR A 204 2.21 15.80 -8.29
C TYR A 204 3.04 15.01 -9.29
N LEU A 205 2.61 14.88 -10.54
CA LEU A 205 3.32 14.14 -11.60
C LEU A 205 4.75 14.65 -11.81
N ARG A 206 4.97 15.95 -11.71
CA ARG A 206 6.30 16.57 -11.85
C ARG A 206 7.36 16.05 -10.87
N TYR A 207 6.95 15.43 -9.75
CA TYR A 207 7.85 14.85 -8.77
C TYR A 207 8.13 13.36 -9.00
N LEU A 208 7.30 12.73 -9.83
CA LEU A 208 7.23 11.28 -9.93
C LEU A 208 8.47 10.65 -10.55
N ASN A 209 9.00 11.31 -11.62
CA ASN A 209 10.18 10.81 -12.33
C ASN A 209 11.44 10.82 -11.46
N ASP A 210 11.60 11.89 -10.65
CA ASP A 210 12.80 12.08 -9.82
C ASP A 210 12.65 11.47 -8.41
N TYR A 211 11.49 10.88 -8.09
CA TYR A 211 11.29 10.26 -6.80
C TYR A 211 12.15 9.00 -6.63
N PRO A 212 13.08 8.97 -5.65
CA PRO A 212 14.17 8.00 -5.64
C PRO A 212 13.73 6.58 -5.24
N LEU A 213 12.57 6.44 -4.57
CA LEU A 213 12.06 5.14 -4.13
C LEU A 213 11.41 4.41 -5.31
N PRO A 214 11.68 3.10 -5.54
CA PRO A 214 10.90 2.28 -6.44
C PRO A 214 9.42 2.30 -6.03
N LEU A 215 8.50 2.35 -6.99
CA LEU A 215 7.07 2.47 -6.72
C LEU A 215 6.26 1.41 -7.45
N ALA A 216 5.28 0.84 -6.74
CA ALA A 216 4.13 0.14 -7.31
C ALA A 216 2.94 1.12 -7.41
N ALA A 217 2.07 0.98 -8.41
CA ALA A 217 0.90 1.83 -8.57
C ALA A 217 -0.36 1.18 -7.99
N ALA A 218 -1.06 1.87 -7.07
CA ALA A 218 -2.26 1.36 -6.43
C ALA A 218 -3.50 2.15 -6.88
N TYR A 219 -4.42 1.48 -7.60
CA TYR A 219 -5.63 2.08 -8.18
C TYR A 219 -6.90 1.69 -7.42
N PRO A 220 -7.90 2.61 -7.33
CA PRO A 220 -9.16 2.33 -6.65
C PRO A 220 -10.08 1.46 -7.51
N VAL A 221 -10.74 0.49 -6.86
CA VAL A 221 -11.86 -0.26 -7.46
C VAL A 221 -13.06 -0.30 -6.51
N PHE A 222 -13.06 0.54 -5.48
CA PHE A 222 -14.06 0.64 -4.43
C PHE A 222 -14.98 1.85 -4.61
N SER A 223 -16.05 1.90 -3.81
CA SER A 223 -16.93 3.06 -3.69
C SER A 223 -17.00 3.57 -2.26
N TRP A 224 -17.41 4.82 -2.10
CA TRP A 224 -17.79 5.38 -0.82
C TRP A 224 -19.29 5.58 -0.75
N LEU A 225 -19.90 5.06 0.30
CA LEU A 225 -21.28 5.38 0.66
C LEU A 225 -21.27 6.50 1.70
N ARG A 226 -22.00 7.59 1.43
CA ARG A 226 -22.22 8.69 2.37
C ARG A 226 -23.69 8.88 2.62
N ILE A 227 -24.04 9.12 3.88
CA ILE A 227 -25.41 9.45 4.27
C ILE A 227 -25.44 10.94 4.59
N ILE A 228 -26.20 11.72 3.82
CA ILE A 228 -26.39 13.15 4.01
C ILE A 228 -27.88 13.44 4.09
N SER A 229 -28.32 13.97 5.22
CA SER A 229 -29.75 14.29 5.45
C SER A 229 -30.68 13.11 5.12
N ASN A 230 -30.31 11.90 5.52
CA ASN A 230 -31.00 10.63 5.21
C ASN A 230 -31.03 10.22 3.73
N VAL A 231 -30.19 10.80 2.89
CA VAL A 231 -29.98 10.40 1.51
C VAL A 231 -28.65 9.66 1.42
N GLU A 232 -28.68 8.44 0.86
CA GLU A 232 -27.48 7.66 0.56
C GLU A 232 -26.92 8.14 -0.78
N ILE A 233 -25.66 8.57 -0.78
CA ILE A 233 -24.92 8.97 -1.98
C ILE A 233 -23.74 8.04 -2.12
N GLU A 234 -23.72 7.23 -3.16
CA GLU A 234 -22.59 6.40 -3.51
C GLU A 234 -21.67 7.15 -4.48
N HIS A 235 -20.40 7.28 -4.11
CA HIS A 235 -19.32 7.78 -4.97
C HIS A 235 -18.54 6.60 -5.54
N THR A 236 -18.54 6.50 -6.85
CA THR A 236 -17.72 5.52 -7.60
C THR A 236 -16.76 6.27 -8.50
N VAL A 237 -15.69 5.63 -8.91
CA VAL A 237 -14.77 6.15 -9.93
C VAL A 237 -15.17 5.55 -11.27
N GLU A 238 -15.26 6.36 -12.31
CA GLU A 238 -15.47 5.86 -13.67
C GLU A 238 -14.23 5.09 -14.17
N ALA A 239 -14.44 3.98 -14.87
CA ALA A 239 -13.34 3.20 -15.44
C ALA A 239 -12.39 4.07 -16.28
N SER A 240 -12.94 4.97 -17.09
CA SER A 240 -12.19 5.92 -17.92
C SER A 240 -11.26 6.82 -17.11
N GLU A 241 -11.66 7.23 -15.91
CA GLU A 241 -10.85 8.07 -15.00
C GLU A 241 -9.66 7.28 -14.46
N ILE A 242 -9.89 6.04 -14.00
CA ILE A 242 -8.80 5.16 -13.52
C ILE A 242 -7.78 4.96 -14.64
N LEU A 243 -8.23 4.60 -15.84
CA LEU A 243 -7.36 4.36 -16.99
C LEU A 243 -6.66 5.62 -17.50
N GLN A 244 -7.30 6.78 -17.37
CA GLN A 244 -6.66 8.06 -17.69
C GLN A 244 -5.52 8.36 -16.72
N VAL A 245 -5.76 8.20 -15.41
CA VAL A 245 -4.72 8.40 -14.38
C VAL A 245 -3.59 7.38 -14.56
N LYS A 246 -3.90 6.11 -14.86
CA LYS A 246 -2.89 5.09 -15.20
C LYS A 246 -1.97 5.58 -16.33
N ARG A 247 -2.54 6.01 -17.45
CA ARG A 247 -1.75 6.54 -18.58
C ARG A 247 -0.88 7.73 -18.19
N MET A 248 -1.42 8.67 -17.39
CA MET A 248 -0.68 9.86 -16.96
C MET A 248 0.55 9.49 -16.12
N VAL A 249 0.39 8.62 -15.11
CA VAL A 249 1.51 8.24 -14.24
C VAL A 249 2.56 7.38 -14.95
N GLU A 250 2.15 6.51 -15.86
CA GLU A 250 3.05 5.66 -16.65
C GLU A 250 3.82 6.44 -17.73
N GLN A 251 3.23 7.52 -18.27
CA GLN A 251 3.95 8.44 -19.15
C GLN A 251 5.08 9.16 -18.43
N GLU A 252 4.87 9.56 -17.19
CA GLU A 252 5.89 10.21 -16.37
C GLU A 252 6.93 9.23 -15.83
N ARG A 253 6.49 8.02 -15.45
CA ARG A 253 7.36 6.99 -14.88
C ARG A 253 6.96 5.59 -15.36
N LYS A 254 7.61 5.12 -16.41
CA LYS A 254 7.31 3.83 -17.05
C LYS A 254 7.36 2.64 -16.10
N SER A 255 8.25 2.65 -15.10
CA SER A 255 8.35 1.54 -14.14
C SER A 255 7.09 1.30 -13.32
N LEU A 256 6.15 2.24 -13.28
CA LEU A 256 4.85 2.08 -12.59
C LEU A 256 3.91 1.09 -13.29
N SER A 257 4.14 0.78 -14.57
CA SER A 257 3.41 -0.30 -15.24
C SER A 257 3.80 -1.71 -14.78
N ARG A 258 4.95 -1.88 -14.11
CA ARG A 258 5.50 -3.20 -13.76
C ARG A 258 4.88 -3.85 -12.54
N SER A 259 4.40 -3.06 -11.59
CA SER A 259 3.80 -3.56 -10.35
C SER A 259 2.51 -2.79 -10.06
N ILE A 260 1.38 -3.47 -10.22
CA ILE A 260 0.05 -2.87 -10.15
C ILE A 260 -0.73 -3.51 -9.02
N ILE A 261 -1.37 -2.66 -8.21
CA ILE A 261 -2.18 -3.05 -7.08
C ILE A 261 -3.59 -2.48 -7.27
N THR A 262 -4.66 -3.23 -6.97
CA THR A 262 -6.00 -2.64 -6.84
C THR A 262 -6.46 -2.62 -5.39
N TYR A 263 -7.12 -1.56 -5.02
CA TYR A 263 -7.69 -1.39 -3.68
C TYR A 263 -9.22 -1.39 -3.78
N HIS A 264 -9.95 -2.37 -3.21
CA HIS A 264 -9.48 -3.59 -2.57
C HIS A 264 -10.32 -4.79 -3.04
N LEU A 265 -9.81 -6.00 -2.79
CA LEU A 265 -10.47 -7.26 -3.10
C LEU A 265 -11.71 -7.42 -2.21
N ASP A 266 -12.85 -7.37 -2.86
CA ASP A 266 -14.17 -7.58 -2.30
C ASP A 266 -15.13 -7.89 -3.46
N LYS A 267 -16.08 -8.80 -3.25
CA LYS A 267 -17.01 -9.23 -4.30
C LYS A 267 -17.76 -8.05 -4.94
N GLU A 268 -18.19 -7.08 -4.16
CA GLU A 268 -18.93 -5.93 -4.66
C GLU A 268 -18.01 -5.05 -5.53
N ASN A 269 -16.79 -4.81 -5.06
CA ASN A 269 -15.80 -4.00 -5.76
C ASN A 269 -15.37 -4.62 -7.09
N ILE A 270 -15.03 -5.93 -7.10
CA ILE A 270 -14.54 -6.60 -8.30
C ILE A 270 -15.64 -6.85 -9.34
N ASN A 271 -16.92 -6.78 -8.97
CA ASN A 271 -18.04 -6.84 -9.91
C ASN A 271 -18.47 -5.45 -10.43
N ARG A 272 -17.83 -4.38 -9.98
CA ARG A 272 -18.20 -3.00 -10.34
C ARG A 272 -17.84 -2.65 -11.78
N TYR A 273 -16.72 -3.15 -12.24
CA TYR A 273 -16.22 -2.88 -13.60
C TYR A 273 -16.31 -4.13 -14.48
N LYS A 274 -16.33 -3.89 -15.78
CA LYS A 274 -16.26 -4.96 -16.78
C LYS A 274 -14.87 -5.61 -16.78
N PRO A 275 -14.78 -6.89 -17.22
CA PRO A 275 -13.49 -7.59 -17.30
C PRO A 275 -12.41 -6.82 -18.07
N GLU A 276 -12.79 -6.19 -19.18
CA GLU A 276 -11.86 -5.43 -20.03
C GLU A 276 -11.20 -4.27 -19.27
N THR A 277 -11.90 -3.66 -18.30
CA THR A 277 -11.33 -2.61 -17.46
C THR A 277 -10.20 -3.16 -16.57
N TYR A 278 -10.41 -4.34 -15.99
CA TYR A 278 -9.36 -4.98 -15.17
C TYR A 278 -8.19 -5.47 -16.02
N GLU A 279 -8.46 -5.96 -17.24
CA GLU A 279 -7.41 -6.31 -18.21
C GLU A 279 -6.54 -5.10 -18.52
N GLU A 280 -7.13 -3.91 -18.75
CA GLU A 280 -6.39 -2.67 -19.00
C GLU A 280 -5.67 -2.17 -17.73
N ILE A 281 -6.29 -2.26 -16.53
CA ILE A 281 -5.63 -1.87 -15.27
C ILE A 281 -4.37 -2.70 -15.05
N TYR A 282 -4.45 -4.03 -15.21
CA TYR A 282 -3.35 -4.96 -14.95
C TYR A 282 -2.43 -5.20 -16.17
N HIS A 283 -2.63 -4.47 -17.26
CA HIS A 283 -1.73 -4.53 -18.41
C HIS A 283 -0.40 -3.84 -18.09
N HIS A 284 0.72 -4.57 -18.32
CA HIS A 284 2.10 -4.12 -18.12
C HIS A 284 2.72 -3.52 -19.37
#